data_4866dab352b48870ae55ca6b34d29424
#
_entry.id   4866dab352b48870ae55ca6b34d29424
#
_cell.length_a   1.000
_cell.length_b   1.000
_cell.length_c   1.000
_cell.angle_alpha   90.00
_cell.angle_beta   90.00
_cell.angle_gamma   90.00
#
_symmetry.space_group_name_H-M   'P 1'
#
loop_
_entity.id
_entity.type
_entity.pdbx_description
1 polymer ?
#
loop_
_entity_poly.entity_id
_entity_poly.type
_entity_poly.pdbx_seq_one_letter_code
_entity_poly.pdbx_strand_id
1 'polypeptide(L)'
;NKVMQVIREEMNRAGGQELTLTSLQDRELWEKADRWDDNKVDIWFKTKLKNETELGLAWSHEEPITKLMVQHISSYRDLPVLAYQFQTKFRNETRAKSGIMRTREFIMKDLYSFARTQAEHEEVYASIRKAYVQVFERVGLGQVTYPGFAWGGVFSKCSAGF
;
A
#
# COMPACT_ATOMS: atom_id res chain seq x y z
N ASN A 1 -1.43 2.48 19.31
CA ASN A 1 -2.69 2.86 18.67
C ASN A 1 -3.60 1.64 18.52
N LYS A 2 -4.81 1.65 19.20
CA LYS A 2 -5.72 0.50 19.29
C LYS A 2 -6.23 0.01 17.92
N VAL A 3 -6.54 0.93 17.01
CA VAL A 3 -7.01 0.59 15.64
C VAL A 3 -5.91 -0.14 14.87
N MET A 4 -4.67 0.36 14.93
CA MET A 4 -3.53 -0.32 14.28
C MET A 4 -3.34 -1.73 14.83
N GLN A 5 -3.56 -1.94 16.13
CA GLN A 5 -3.44 -3.27 16.74
C GLN A 5 -4.51 -4.24 16.19
N VAL A 6 -5.75 -3.79 16.07
CA VAL A 6 -6.82 -4.61 15.46
C VAL A 6 -6.47 -4.99 14.03
N ILE A 7 -6.01 -4.03 13.23
CA ILE A 7 -5.60 -4.28 11.84
C ILE A 7 -4.43 -5.28 11.79
N ARG A 8 -3.41 -5.10 12.65
CA ARG A 8 -2.25 -6.01 12.73
C ARG A 8 -2.66 -7.45 13.00
N GLU A 9 -3.55 -7.65 13.95
CA GLU A 9 -4.04 -8.97 14.30
C GLU A 9 -4.77 -9.66 13.13
N GLU A 10 -5.61 -8.93 12.38
CA GLU A 10 -6.29 -9.50 11.22
C GLU A 10 -5.33 -9.74 10.04
N MET A 11 -4.37 -8.86 9.80
CA MET A 11 -3.35 -9.07 8.75
C MET A 11 -2.47 -10.28 9.08
N ASN A 12 -2.03 -10.43 10.33
CA ASN A 12 -1.24 -11.59 10.77
C ASN A 12 -2.05 -12.90 10.67
N ARG A 13 -3.33 -12.86 11.03
CA ARG A 13 -4.23 -14.03 10.89
C ARG A 13 -4.42 -14.45 9.44
N ALA A 14 -4.41 -13.51 8.52
CA ALA A 14 -4.45 -13.76 7.08
C ALA A 14 -3.10 -14.21 6.48
N GLY A 15 -2.05 -14.37 7.29
CA GLY A 15 -0.72 -14.82 6.85
C GLY A 15 0.21 -13.68 6.41
N GLY A 16 -0.18 -12.43 6.66
CA GLY A 16 0.66 -11.26 6.35
C GLY A 16 1.87 -11.16 7.28
N GLN A 17 2.99 -10.72 6.74
CA GLN A 17 4.22 -10.43 7.46
C GLN A 17 4.42 -8.91 7.54
N GLU A 18 4.56 -8.38 8.75
CA GLU A 18 4.79 -6.94 8.95
C GLU A 18 6.24 -6.57 8.64
N LEU A 19 6.43 -5.51 7.89
CA LEU A 19 7.73 -4.92 7.60
C LEU A 19 7.63 -3.39 7.65
N THR A 20 8.74 -2.70 7.47
CA THR A 20 8.77 -1.24 7.35
C THR A 20 9.74 -0.86 6.24
N LEU A 21 9.25 -0.11 5.27
CA LEU A 21 10.04 0.45 4.18
C LEU A 21 10.31 1.95 4.43
N THR A 22 11.27 2.51 3.70
CA THR A 22 11.65 3.92 3.85
C THR A 22 10.60 4.87 3.27
N SER A 23 10.45 6.05 3.90
CA SER A 23 9.64 7.14 3.35
C SER A 23 10.39 7.98 2.31
N LEU A 24 11.71 7.99 2.34
CA LEU A 24 12.54 8.58 1.29
C LEU A 24 12.83 7.51 0.24
N GLN A 25 12.53 7.82 -1.02
CA GLN A 25 12.56 6.87 -2.12
C GLN A 25 13.39 7.40 -3.28
N ASP A 26 14.21 6.52 -3.86
CA ASP A 26 15.11 6.84 -4.96
C ASP A 26 14.33 7.13 -6.24
N ARG A 27 14.68 8.21 -6.92
CA ARG A 27 14.13 8.60 -8.22
C ARG A 27 14.23 7.48 -9.26
N GLU A 28 15.40 6.83 -9.37
CA GLU A 28 15.64 5.79 -10.39
C GLU A 28 14.63 4.64 -10.32
N LEU A 29 14.18 4.30 -9.11
CA LEU A 29 13.21 3.23 -8.91
C LEU A 29 11.86 3.55 -9.56
N TRP A 30 11.43 4.79 -9.43
CA TRP A 30 10.15 5.28 -9.96
C TRP A 30 10.22 5.62 -11.45
N GLU A 31 11.38 6.03 -11.95
CA GLU A 31 11.61 6.20 -13.38
C GLU A 31 11.47 4.89 -14.14
N LYS A 32 11.98 3.77 -13.58
CA LYS A 32 11.81 2.43 -14.18
C LYS A 32 10.34 2.02 -14.34
N ALA A 33 9.47 2.50 -13.48
CA ALA A 33 8.03 2.27 -13.53
C ALA A 33 7.27 3.35 -14.31
N ASP A 34 7.99 4.34 -14.88
CA ASP A 34 7.42 5.49 -15.58
C ASP A 34 6.45 6.32 -14.73
N ARG A 35 6.75 6.41 -13.40
CA ARG A 35 5.89 7.07 -12.40
C ARG A 35 6.59 8.24 -11.68
N TRP A 36 7.75 8.69 -12.17
CA TRP A 36 8.44 9.87 -11.60
C TRP A 36 7.96 11.19 -12.21
N ASP A 37 7.41 11.17 -13.41
CA ASP A 37 6.92 12.35 -14.12
C ASP A 37 5.66 12.91 -13.47
N ASP A 38 5.69 14.20 -13.10
CA ASP A 38 4.56 14.91 -12.49
C ASP A 38 3.33 15.02 -13.43
N ASN A 39 3.53 14.91 -14.74
CA ASN A 39 2.41 14.83 -15.69
C ASN A 39 1.65 13.51 -15.63
N LYS A 40 2.26 12.46 -15.08
CA LYS A 40 1.67 11.13 -14.91
C LYS A 40 1.19 10.90 -13.48
N VAL A 41 1.97 11.38 -12.51
CA VAL A 41 1.68 11.27 -11.08
C VAL A 41 1.90 12.65 -10.45
N ASP A 42 0.86 13.44 -10.35
CA ASP A 42 0.86 14.84 -9.91
C ASP A 42 0.86 15.05 -8.39
N ILE A 43 0.94 13.95 -7.63
CA ILE A 43 0.84 13.97 -6.16
C ILE A 43 2.19 13.85 -5.44
N TRP A 44 3.31 13.95 -6.16
CA TRP A 44 4.63 13.88 -5.57
C TRP A 44 4.97 15.07 -4.67
N PHE A 45 5.65 14.76 -3.55
CA PHE A 45 6.57 15.66 -2.90
C PHE A 45 7.99 15.20 -3.22
N LYS A 46 8.78 16.04 -3.87
CA LYS A 46 10.17 15.76 -4.26
C LYS A 46 11.13 16.61 -3.44
N THR A 47 12.31 16.07 -3.16
CA THR A 47 13.37 16.74 -2.42
C THR A 47 14.74 16.40 -3.00
N LYS A 48 15.79 17.04 -2.49
CA LYS A 48 17.17 16.78 -2.88
C LYS A 48 18.07 16.61 -1.68
N LEU A 49 19.04 15.75 -1.79
CA LEU A 49 20.15 15.66 -0.86
C LEU A 49 21.18 16.77 -1.13
N LYS A 50 22.14 16.93 -0.24
CA LYS A 50 23.23 17.91 -0.39
C LYS A 50 24.11 17.68 -1.62
N ASN A 51 24.14 16.46 -2.15
CA ASN A 51 24.86 16.08 -3.35
C ASN A 51 23.98 16.14 -4.63
N GLU A 52 22.86 16.86 -4.56
CA GLU A 52 21.87 17.04 -5.64
C GLU A 52 21.10 15.76 -6.05
N THR A 53 21.29 14.63 -5.36
CA THR A 53 20.49 13.43 -5.61
C THR A 53 19.03 13.71 -5.32
N GLU A 54 18.15 13.45 -6.28
CA GLU A 54 16.71 13.63 -6.14
C GLU A 54 16.05 12.43 -5.45
N LEU A 55 15.19 12.72 -4.50
CA LEU A 55 14.38 11.75 -3.79
C LEU A 55 12.90 12.17 -3.80
N GLY A 56 12.02 11.19 -3.74
CA GLY A 56 10.60 11.39 -3.49
C GLY A 56 10.20 11.05 -2.06
N LEU A 57 9.22 11.77 -1.52
CA LEU A 57 8.53 11.33 -0.32
C LEU A 57 7.46 10.30 -0.70
N ALA A 58 7.42 9.20 0.00
CA ALA A 58 6.61 8.02 -0.35
C ALA A 58 5.12 8.35 -0.47
N TRP A 59 4.58 8.37 -1.66
CA TRP A 59 3.14 8.43 -1.91
C TRP A 59 2.52 7.02 -2.01
N SER A 60 3.34 6.03 -2.37
CA SER A 60 3.04 4.60 -2.43
C SER A 60 4.32 3.77 -2.26
N HIS A 61 4.23 2.44 -2.21
CA HIS A 61 5.40 1.57 -2.01
C HIS A 61 5.45 0.34 -2.93
N GLU A 62 4.70 0.31 -4.04
CA GLU A 62 4.72 -0.83 -4.96
C GLU A 62 6.13 -1.11 -5.49
N GLU A 63 6.83 -0.09 -5.92
CA GLU A 63 8.17 -0.22 -6.48
C GLU A 63 9.22 -0.60 -5.41
N PRO A 64 9.27 0.06 -4.25
CA PRO A 64 10.20 -0.35 -3.18
C PRO A 64 10.00 -1.78 -2.70
N ILE A 65 8.76 -2.22 -2.52
CA ILE A 65 8.52 -3.59 -2.05
C ILE A 65 8.81 -4.61 -3.14
N THR A 66 8.52 -4.29 -4.40
CA THR A 66 8.88 -5.18 -5.52
C THR A 66 10.39 -5.35 -5.61
N LYS A 67 11.16 -4.26 -5.49
CA LYS A 67 12.63 -4.32 -5.43
C LYS A 67 13.13 -5.20 -4.28
N LEU A 68 12.53 -5.09 -3.10
CA LEU A 68 12.86 -5.93 -1.95
C LEU A 68 12.54 -7.40 -2.23
N MET A 69 11.36 -7.69 -2.78
CA MET A 69 10.91 -9.06 -3.03
C MET A 69 11.72 -9.76 -4.13
N VAL A 70 12.23 -9.04 -5.14
CA VAL A 70 13.17 -9.58 -6.12
C VAL A 70 14.45 -10.14 -5.45
N GLN A 71 14.87 -9.54 -4.32
CA GLN A 71 16.02 -10.03 -3.57
C GLN A 71 15.68 -11.13 -2.57
N HIS A 72 14.44 -11.21 -2.14
CA HIS A 72 13.97 -12.13 -1.12
C HIS A 72 13.40 -13.43 -1.69
N ILE A 73 12.65 -13.35 -2.79
CA ILE A 73 12.03 -14.50 -3.45
C ILE A 73 13.06 -15.11 -4.42
N SER A 74 13.59 -16.25 -4.04
CA SER A 74 14.61 -16.98 -4.83
C SER A 74 14.00 -18.09 -5.68
N SER A 75 12.80 -18.54 -5.35
CA SER A 75 12.13 -19.66 -6.00
C SER A 75 10.61 -19.51 -5.96
N TYR A 76 9.91 -20.17 -6.89
CA TYR A 76 8.44 -20.26 -6.85
C TYR A 76 7.91 -20.93 -5.57
N ARG A 77 8.76 -21.64 -4.83
CA ARG A 77 8.42 -22.28 -3.55
C ARG A 77 8.29 -21.28 -2.41
N ASP A 78 8.86 -20.09 -2.58
CA ASP A 78 8.77 -19.00 -1.61
C ASP A 78 7.44 -18.25 -1.70
N LEU A 79 6.62 -18.55 -2.73
CA LEU A 79 5.32 -17.93 -2.98
C LEU A 79 4.16 -18.82 -2.46
N PRO A 80 3.04 -18.24 -2.04
CA PRO A 80 2.76 -16.81 -2.01
C PRO A 80 3.43 -16.08 -0.85
N VAL A 81 3.78 -14.80 -1.05
CA VAL A 81 4.24 -13.89 0.00
C VAL A 81 3.21 -12.79 0.19
N LEU A 82 2.84 -12.54 1.43
CA LEU A 82 2.01 -11.41 1.83
C LEU A 82 2.82 -10.55 2.79
N ALA A 83 3.15 -9.34 2.37
CA ALA A 83 3.90 -8.39 3.18
C ALA A 83 3.09 -7.11 3.38
N TYR A 84 3.04 -6.60 4.60
CA TYR A 84 2.30 -5.37 4.90
C TYR A 84 3.10 -4.45 5.80
N GLN A 85 2.72 -3.19 5.81
CA GLN A 85 3.30 -2.18 6.68
C GLN A 85 2.26 -1.18 7.18
N PHE A 86 2.60 -0.49 8.26
CA PHE A 86 2.03 0.79 8.63
C PHE A 86 3.09 1.85 8.35
N GLN A 87 2.85 2.71 7.37
CA GLN A 87 3.84 3.68 6.95
C GLN A 87 3.20 5.03 6.62
N THR A 88 3.91 6.10 6.94
CA THR A 88 3.52 7.45 6.54
C THR A 88 3.58 7.57 5.02
N LYS A 89 2.51 8.09 4.45
CA LYS A 89 2.41 8.47 3.03
C LYS A 89 2.32 9.98 2.90
N PHE A 90 2.89 10.47 1.82
CA PHE A 90 2.91 11.88 1.47
C PHE A 90 2.26 12.05 0.09
N ARG A 91 1.15 12.79 0.02
CA ARG A 91 0.47 13.08 -1.23
C ARG A 91 0.20 14.58 -1.32
N ASN A 92 0.70 15.22 -2.37
CA ASN A 92 0.47 16.66 -2.62
C ASN A 92 -0.97 16.89 -3.08
N GLU A 93 -1.90 16.59 -2.19
CA GLU A 93 -3.33 16.63 -2.43
C GLU A 93 -3.82 18.07 -2.54
N THR A 94 -4.33 18.45 -3.70
CA THR A 94 -4.84 19.79 -3.97
C THR A 94 -6.15 20.08 -3.26
N ARG A 95 -6.94 19.03 -2.96
CA ARG A 95 -8.25 19.11 -2.32
C ARG A 95 -8.20 18.59 -0.87
N ALA A 96 -7.16 18.97 -0.13
CA ALA A 96 -7.10 18.64 1.29
C ALA A 96 -8.34 19.14 2.02
N LYS A 97 -8.96 18.29 2.85
CA LYS A 97 -10.19 18.59 3.57
C LYS A 97 -10.10 18.26 5.04
N SER A 98 -10.70 19.13 5.82
CA SER A 98 -11.20 18.99 7.19
C SER A 98 -10.49 17.96 8.08
N GLY A 99 -9.55 18.41 8.87
CA GLY A 99 -8.91 17.58 9.89
C GLY A 99 -8.21 16.36 9.28
N ILE A 100 -8.65 15.16 9.63
CA ILE A 100 -8.01 13.90 9.24
C ILE A 100 -8.61 13.23 8.00
N MET A 101 -9.64 13.80 7.38
CA MET A 101 -10.38 13.12 6.30
C MET A 101 -9.57 13.00 5.00
N ARG A 102 -8.81 14.03 4.63
CA ARG A 102 -7.95 14.03 3.45
C ARG A 102 -6.77 14.95 3.70
N THR A 103 -5.66 14.36 4.10
CA THR A 103 -4.44 15.05 4.48
C THR A 103 -3.31 14.81 3.47
N ARG A 104 -2.27 15.63 3.53
CA ARG A 104 -1.06 15.46 2.70
C ARG A 104 -0.04 14.52 3.32
N GLU A 105 -0.15 14.29 4.62
CA GLU A 105 0.64 13.32 5.39
C GLU A 105 -0.32 12.48 6.23
N PHE A 106 -0.25 11.15 6.11
CA PHE A 106 -1.12 10.22 6.81
C PHE A 106 -0.48 8.84 6.93
N ILE A 107 -0.89 8.08 7.94
CA ILE A 107 -0.46 6.69 8.09
C ILE A 107 -1.40 5.80 7.26
N MET A 108 -0.82 4.97 6.40
CA MET A 108 -1.53 3.96 5.64
C MET A 108 -1.10 2.56 6.10
N LYS A 109 -2.05 1.65 6.23
CA LYS A 109 -1.75 0.22 6.18
C LYS A 109 -1.85 -0.18 4.71
N ASP A 110 -0.77 -0.62 4.15
CA ASP A 110 -0.71 -1.18 2.80
C ASP A 110 -0.19 -2.62 2.87
N LEU A 111 -0.83 -3.52 2.11
CA LEU A 111 -0.45 -4.93 1.98
C LEU A 111 -0.24 -5.25 0.51
N TYR A 112 0.82 -5.98 0.24
CA TYR A 112 1.26 -6.42 -1.07
C TYR A 112 1.33 -7.94 -1.09
N SER A 113 0.76 -8.55 -2.12
CA SER A 113 0.77 -9.99 -2.30
C SER A 113 1.51 -10.36 -3.58
N PHE A 114 2.33 -11.39 -3.48
CA PHE A 114 3.09 -11.96 -4.58
C PHE A 114 2.67 -13.41 -4.72
N ALA A 115 2.09 -13.77 -5.85
CA ALA A 115 1.50 -15.08 -6.09
C ALA A 115 2.06 -15.69 -7.38
N ARG A 116 2.04 -17.02 -7.50
CA ARG A 116 2.53 -17.76 -8.67
C ARG A 116 1.57 -17.69 -9.84
N THR A 117 0.27 -17.71 -9.54
CA THR A 117 -0.80 -17.80 -10.55
C THR A 117 -1.92 -16.80 -10.23
N GLN A 118 -2.73 -16.51 -11.23
CA GLN A 118 -3.92 -15.68 -11.06
C GLN A 118 -4.90 -16.31 -10.04
N ALA A 119 -5.11 -17.61 -10.09
CA ALA A 119 -5.99 -18.31 -9.15
C ALA A 119 -5.51 -18.15 -7.69
N GLU A 120 -4.21 -18.33 -7.44
CA GLU A 120 -3.62 -18.11 -6.11
C GLU A 120 -3.77 -16.65 -5.64
N HIS A 121 -3.59 -15.70 -6.56
CA HIS A 121 -3.82 -14.29 -6.26
C HIS A 121 -5.28 -14.01 -5.87
N GLU A 122 -6.24 -14.59 -6.58
CA GLU A 122 -7.68 -14.43 -6.29
C GLU A 122 -8.06 -15.01 -4.93
N GLU A 123 -7.50 -16.16 -4.55
CA GLU A 123 -7.68 -16.75 -3.22
C GLU A 123 -7.14 -15.85 -2.11
N VAL A 124 -5.91 -15.34 -2.29
CA VAL A 124 -5.30 -14.38 -1.36
C VAL A 124 -6.14 -13.11 -1.26
N TYR A 125 -6.56 -12.55 -2.40
CA TYR A 125 -7.38 -11.35 -2.44
C TYR A 125 -8.71 -11.53 -1.69
N ALA A 126 -9.38 -12.67 -1.90
CA ALA A 126 -10.62 -13.01 -1.19
C ALA A 126 -10.40 -13.15 0.33
N SER A 127 -9.28 -13.74 0.75
CA SER A 127 -8.90 -13.85 2.16
C SER A 127 -8.67 -12.48 2.81
N ILE A 128 -7.91 -11.62 2.17
CA ILE A 128 -7.65 -10.26 2.66
C ILE A 128 -8.93 -9.42 2.70
N ARG A 129 -9.82 -9.57 1.70
CA ARG A 129 -11.14 -8.91 1.73
C ARG A 129 -11.96 -9.31 2.96
N LYS A 130 -11.96 -10.59 3.34
CA LYS A 130 -12.62 -11.06 4.57
C LYS A 130 -11.96 -10.44 5.81
N ALA A 131 -10.63 -10.37 5.84
CA ALA A 131 -9.91 -9.75 6.94
C ALA A 131 -10.28 -8.27 7.12
N TYR A 132 -10.49 -7.51 6.05
CA TYR A 132 -10.96 -6.13 6.14
C TYR A 132 -12.37 -6.04 6.74
N VAL A 133 -13.29 -6.90 6.35
CA VAL A 133 -14.63 -6.93 6.99
C VAL A 133 -14.49 -7.14 8.50
N GLN A 134 -13.65 -8.09 8.93
CA GLN A 134 -13.40 -8.32 10.36
C GLN A 134 -12.78 -7.10 11.06
N VAL A 135 -11.88 -6.38 10.40
CA VAL A 135 -11.34 -5.13 10.95
C VAL A 135 -12.48 -4.13 11.21
N PHE A 136 -13.36 -3.89 10.24
CA PHE A 136 -14.48 -2.96 10.40
C PHE A 136 -15.47 -3.41 11.48
N GLU A 137 -15.78 -4.69 11.58
CA GLU A 137 -16.59 -5.23 12.67
C GLU A 137 -15.96 -4.98 14.04
N ARG A 138 -14.66 -5.29 14.19
CA ARG A 138 -13.93 -5.15 15.45
C ARG A 138 -13.74 -3.70 15.91
N VAL A 139 -13.71 -2.76 14.99
CA VAL A 139 -13.66 -1.30 15.35
C VAL A 139 -15.05 -0.67 15.51
N GLY A 140 -16.12 -1.47 15.41
CA GLY A 140 -17.49 -1.03 15.64
C GLY A 140 -18.19 -0.41 14.43
N LEU A 141 -17.64 -0.58 13.23
CA LEU A 141 -18.19 -0.03 11.97
C LEU A 141 -18.85 -1.08 11.07
N GLY A 142 -18.92 -2.34 11.50
CA GLY A 142 -19.38 -3.46 10.65
C GLY A 142 -20.79 -3.25 10.08
N GLN A 143 -21.73 -2.72 10.87
CA GLN A 143 -23.12 -2.49 10.42
C GLN A 143 -23.29 -1.35 9.40
N VAL A 144 -22.30 -0.49 9.28
CA VAL A 144 -22.33 0.68 8.36
C VAL A 144 -21.29 0.57 7.24
N THR A 145 -20.62 -0.57 7.14
CA THR A 145 -19.59 -0.83 6.14
C THR A 145 -20.08 -1.85 5.11
N TYR A 146 -20.07 -1.47 3.86
CA TYR A 146 -20.53 -2.32 2.75
C TYR A 146 -19.41 -2.46 1.71
N PRO A 147 -18.99 -3.70 1.37
CA PRO A 147 -18.03 -3.90 0.30
C PRO A 147 -18.64 -3.54 -1.05
N GLY A 148 -17.92 -2.75 -1.82
CA GLY A 148 -18.34 -2.30 -3.14
C GLY A 148 -17.22 -2.40 -4.17
N PHE A 149 -17.54 -2.15 -5.42
CA PHE A 149 -16.55 -1.97 -6.48
C PHE A 149 -16.11 -0.51 -6.53
N ALA A 150 -14.81 -0.29 -6.69
CA ALA A 150 -14.23 1.02 -6.87
C ALA A 150 -13.37 1.06 -8.14
N TRP A 151 -13.24 2.24 -8.74
CA TRP A 151 -12.29 2.43 -9.83
C TRP A 151 -10.88 2.57 -9.28
N GLY A 152 -9.94 1.75 -9.79
CA GLY A 152 -8.56 1.72 -9.30
C GLY A 152 -7.69 2.89 -9.74
N GLY A 153 -8.14 3.70 -10.70
CA GLY A 153 -7.38 4.84 -11.21
C GLY A 153 -6.04 4.42 -11.82
N VAL A 154 -4.99 5.13 -11.42
CA VAL A 154 -3.60 4.84 -11.86
C VAL A 154 -2.97 3.63 -11.15
N PHE A 155 -3.63 3.07 -10.14
CA PHE A 155 -3.09 2.00 -9.30
C PHE A 155 -3.48 0.60 -9.78
N SER A 156 -4.67 0.43 -10.34
CA SER A 156 -5.15 -0.90 -10.76
C SER A 156 -6.25 -0.81 -11.81
N LYS A 157 -6.46 -1.92 -12.55
CA LYS A 157 -7.55 -2.02 -13.53
C LYS A 157 -8.93 -2.12 -12.87
N CYS A 158 -8.99 -2.72 -11.68
CA CYS A 158 -10.20 -2.81 -10.86
C CYS A 158 -9.83 -2.79 -9.38
N SER A 159 -10.77 -2.34 -8.55
CA SER A 159 -10.59 -2.25 -7.11
C SER A 159 -11.89 -2.59 -6.40
N ALA A 160 -11.79 -3.02 -5.15
CA ALA A 160 -12.92 -3.11 -4.23
C ALA A 160 -12.73 -2.08 -3.11
N GLY A 161 -13.84 -1.46 -2.68
CA GLY A 161 -13.89 -0.51 -1.58
C GLY A 161 -14.80 -1.00 -0.45
N PHE A 162 -14.75 -0.31 0.69
CA PHE A 162 -15.55 -0.55 1.88
C PHE A 162 -16.12 0.75 2.40
#